data_76e2533563634b28f2eaae42e72d5289
#
_entry.id   76e2533563634b28f2eaae42e72d5289
#
_cell.length_a   1.000
_cell.length_b   1.000
_cell.length_c   1.000
_cell.angle_alpha   90.00
_cell.angle_beta   90.00
_cell.angle_gamma   90.00
#
_symmetry.space_group_name_H-M   'P 1'
#
loop_
_entity.id
_entity.type
_entity.pdbx_description
1 polymer ?
#
loop_
_entity_poly.entity_id
_entity_poly.type
_entity_poly.pdbx_seq_one_letter_code
_entity_poly.pdbx_strand_id
1 'polypeptide(L)'
;MTSDDLLILSPNHRFIDYISNVLPSLGERNPLNLTIMQLVSQLSAEEIEGEEAYFKHITGENVSEQTERLRSKKFIDNLKQSDPLFLDHPNFIRGLTKNGKTVLSKKTIEKIYEKVPAHPKLIDRLQATKKALMSEWKNHLLKQAKSPAVQNQVLSLTEDRQLELFGKLISDDSEQSIAAYARKLLQKKYRKITRQIEEMAWVAEHQLFERIYEKRYGSAYAWQPTRTVDEAVIILAIRHLLVEKVNVPAFRYLLIDEVQDYTLAQLGLLIELFPKTHFTLVGDENQAIFNSSTTFADIMRCFDDYHLPIHRYDLRNSYRSSGAITELFKTYAVDQEKSTSYRSDRKEKNPNTALFDPLKNC
;
A
#
# COMPACT_ATOMS: atom_id res chain seq x y z
N MET A 1 -14.77 -22.57 -1.97
CA MET A 1 -14.39 -21.15 -1.83
C MET A 1 -14.76 -20.77 -0.42
N THR A 2 -13.81 -20.36 0.40
CA THR A 2 -14.09 -19.89 1.76
C THR A 2 -14.03 -18.36 1.77
N SER A 3 -14.69 -17.71 2.73
CA SER A 3 -14.62 -16.24 2.88
C SER A 3 -13.19 -15.74 3.06
N ASP A 4 -12.29 -16.59 3.59
CA ASP A 4 -10.89 -16.25 3.82
C ASP A 4 -10.05 -16.19 2.52
N ASP A 5 -10.57 -16.77 1.41
CA ASP A 5 -9.92 -16.76 0.10
C ASP A 5 -10.21 -15.48 -0.71
N LEU A 6 -11.14 -14.64 -0.24
CA LEU A 6 -11.67 -13.49 -0.95
C LEU A 6 -11.32 -12.17 -0.26
N LEU A 7 -10.73 -11.26 -1.01
CA LEU A 7 -10.65 -9.84 -0.66
C LEU A 7 -11.64 -9.05 -1.52
N ILE A 8 -12.43 -8.20 -0.89
CA ILE A 8 -13.30 -7.23 -1.58
C ILE A 8 -12.70 -5.84 -1.38
N LEU A 9 -12.55 -5.10 -2.46
CA LEU A 9 -12.24 -3.68 -2.40
C LEU A 9 -13.49 -2.89 -2.76
N SER A 10 -14.01 -2.18 -1.77
CA SER A 10 -15.23 -1.39 -1.85
C SER A 10 -14.91 0.10 -2.02
N PRO A 11 -15.80 0.87 -2.65
CA PRO A 11 -15.56 2.28 -2.94
C PRO A 11 -15.46 3.14 -1.67
N ASN A 12 -16.20 2.82 -0.62
CA ASN A 12 -16.25 3.59 0.62
C ASN A 12 -16.70 2.75 1.82
N HIS A 13 -16.55 3.32 3.03
CA HIS A 13 -16.93 2.66 4.29
C HIS A 13 -18.42 2.30 4.38
N ARG A 14 -19.31 3.14 3.87
CA ARG A 14 -20.76 2.87 3.94
C ARG A 14 -21.14 1.62 3.15
N PHE A 15 -20.44 1.38 2.04
CA PHE A 15 -20.66 0.19 1.24
C PHE A 15 -20.14 -1.07 1.96
N ILE A 16 -19.00 -0.96 2.66
CA ILE A 16 -18.47 -2.04 3.53
C ILE A 16 -19.51 -2.42 4.59
N ASP A 17 -20.08 -1.44 5.30
CA ASP A 17 -21.09 -1.65 6.32
C ASP A 17 -22.34 -2.33 5.75
N TYR A 18 -22.80 -1.89 4.58
CA TYR A 18 -23.93 -2.48 3.89
C TYR A 18 -23.69 -3.97 3.57
N ILE A 19 -22.58 -4.30 2.91
CA ILE A 19 -22.24 -5.68 2.53
C ILE A 19 -22.08 -6.55 3.78
N SER A 20 -21.43 -6.04 4.83
CA SER A 20 -21.19 -6.74 6.09
C SER A 20 -22.49 -7.12 6.81
N ASN A 21 -23.57 -6.38 6.59
CA ASN A 21 -24.90 -6.68 7.13
C ASN A 21 -25.70 -7.62 6.23
N VAL A 22 -25.52 -7.55 4.92
CA VAL A 22 -26.31 -8.34 3.96
C VAL A 22 -25.82 -9.78 3.86
N LEU A 23 -24.51 -10.01 3.77
CA LEU A 23 -23.97 -11.38 3.60
C LEU A 23 -24.38 -12.35 4.72
N PRO A 24 -24.33 -11.99 6.01
CA PRO A 24 -24.80 -12.87 7.06
C PRO A 24 -26.30 -13.20 6.97
N SER A 25 -27.13 -12.25 6.47
CA SER A 25 -28.56 -12.50 6.27
C SER A 25 -28.84 -13.54 5.16
N LEU A 26 -27.87 -13.74 4.27
CA LEU A 26 -27.89 -14.77 3.22
C LEU A 26 -27.22 -16.07 3.66
N GLY A 27 -26.76 -16.18 4.92
CA GLY A 27 -26.09 -17.37 5.46
C GLY A 27 -24.61 -17.47 5.11
N GLU A 28 -24.03 -16.41 4.54
CA GLU A 28 -22.63 -16.38 4.13
C GLU A 28 -21.74 -15.69 5.20
N ARG A 29 -20.47 -16.08 5.29
CA ARG A 29 -19.49 -15.41 6.14
C ARG A 29 -18.94 -14.19 5.42
N ASN A 30 -18.74 -13.11 6.17
CA ASN A 30 -18.12 -11.91 5.64
C ASN A 30 -16.66 -12.17 5.22
N PRO A 31 -16.30 -11.93 3.96
CA PRO A 31 -14.90 -11.88 3.54
C PRO A 31 -14.22 -10.62 4.09
N LEU A 32 -12.90 -10.55 3.96
CA LEU A 32 -12.19 -9.30 4.21
C LEU A 32 -12.65 -8.24 3.20
N ASN A 33 -13.20 -7.15 3.71
CA ASN A 33 -13.68 -6.03 2.89
C ASN A 33 -12.98 -4.74 3.35
N LEU A 34 -12.29 -4.06 2.43
CA LEU A 34 -11.51 -2.86 2.68
C LEU A 34 -11.77 -1.81 1.61
N THR A 35 -11.52 -0.56 1.91
CA THR A 35 -11.29 0.45 0.87
C THR A 35 -9.83 0.40 0.40
N ILE A 36 -9.55 0.96 -0.78
CA ILE A 36 -8.16 1.10 -1.25
C ILE A 36 -7.31 1.91 -0.26
N MET A 37 -7.88 2.93 0.35
CA MET A 37 -7.22 3.75 1.37
C MET A 37 -6.82 2.93 2.58
N GLN A 38 -7.73 2.10 3.10
CA GLN A 38 -7.44 1.22 4.24
C GLN A 38 -6.35 0.21 3.90
N LEU A 39 -6.42 -0.42 2.73
CA LEU A 39 -5.40 -1.36 2.27
C LEU A 39 -4.02 -0.70 2.20
N VAL A 40 -3.93 0.47 1.55
CA VAL A 40 -2.67 1.21 1.40
C VAL A 40 -2.14 1.67 2.76
N SER A 41 -2.98 2.24 3.64
CA SER A 41 -2.57 2.67 4.98
C SER A 41 -2.07 1.51 5.84
N GLN A 42 -2.74 0.36 5.82
CA GLN A 42 -2.31 -0.83 6.56
C GLN A 42 -0.97 -1.38 6.06
N LEU A 43 -0.75 -1.40 4.74
CA LEU A 43 0.47 -1.95 4.14
C LEU A 43 1.66 -0.99 4.21
N SER A 44 1.44 0.32 4.13
CA SER A 44 2.49 1.34 4.25
C SER A 44 2.84 1.66 5.71
N ALA A 45 1.92 1.38 6.65
CA ALA A 45 1.99 1.83 8.03
C ALA A 45 2.19 3.36 8.16
N GLU A 46 1.69 4.12 7.18
CA GLU A 46 1.70 5.58 7.15
C GLU A 46 0.30 6.14 7.43
N GLU A 47 0.25 7.29 8.09
CA GLU A 47 -0.96 8.07 8.20
C GLU A 47 -1.19 8.82 6.89
N ILE A 48 -2.36 8.61 6.30
CA ILE A 48 -2.76 9.24 5.04
C ILE A 48 -3.97 10.14 5.26
N GLU A 49 -4.29 10.96 4.26
CA GLU A 49 -5.49 11.80 4.27
C GLU A 49 -6.76 11.01 4.54
N GLY A 50 -7.75 11.67 5.15
CA GLY A 50 -9.06 11.06 5.39
C GLY A 50 -9.91 10.94 4.12
N GLU A 51 -10.96 10.11 4.16
CA GLU A 51 -11.86 9.83 3.04
C GLU A 51 -12.49 11.10 2.44
N GLU A 52 -12.88 12.07 3.29
CA GLU A 52 -13.44 13.35 2.83
C GLU A 52 -12.41 14.21 2.07
N ALA A 53 -11.17 14.25 2.54
CA ALA A 53 -10.09 14.98 1.87
C ALA A 53 -9.73 14.32 0.54
N TYR A 54 -9.62 13.00 0.52
CA TYR A 54 -9.40 12.23 -0.70
C TYR A 54 -10.53 12.49 -1.72
N PHE A 55 -11.79 12.41 -1.28
CA PHE A 55 -12.94 12.69 -2.15
C PHE A 55 -12.85 14.09 -2.79
N LYS A 56 -12.52 15.13 -2.00
CA LYS A 56 -12.31 16.49 -2.53
C LYS A 56 -11.19 16.57 -3.54
N HIS A 57 -10.09 15.82 -3.33
CA HIS A 57 -8.96 15.78 -4.28
C HIS A 57 -9.31 15.13 -5.62
N ILE A 58 -10.16 14.11 -5.62
CA ILE A 58 -10.49 13.36 -6.83
C ILE A 58 -11.69 13.92 -7.60
N THR A 59 -12.59 14.67 -6.91
CA THR A 59 -13.74 15.36 -7.54
C THR A 59 -13.46 16.82 -7.88
N GLY A 60 -12.33 17.37 -7.46
CA GLY A 60 -11.95 18.76 -7.70
C GLY A 60 -11.77 19.07 -9.19
N GLU A 61 -12.24 20.25 -9.62
CA GLU A 61 -12.14 20.70 -11.01
C GLU A 61 -10.69 20.91 -11.49
N ASN A 62 -9.73 21.06 -10.56
CA ASN A 62 -8.32 21.33 -10.85
C ASN A 62 -7.41 20.29 -10.20
N VAL A 63 -7.34 19.11 -10.76
CA VAL A 63 -6.33 18.14 -10.39
C VAL A 63 -4.96 18.63 -10.88
N SER A 64 -3.97 18.72 -9.99
CA SER A 64 -2.63 19.19 -10.38
C SER A 64 -1.97 18.18 -11.34
N GLU A 65 -1.15 18.68 -12.26
CA GLU A 65 -0.39 17.82 -13.17
C GLU A 65 0.48 16.80 -12.41
N GLN A 66 0.99 17.18 -11.23
CA GLN A 66 1.72 16.24 -10.36
C GLN A 66 0.86 15.08 -9.91
N THR A 67 -0.38 15.33 -9.49
CA THR A 67 -1.33 14.31 -9.10
C THR A 67 -1.68 13.37 -10.25
N GLU A 68 -1.95 13.92 -11.44
CA GLU A 68 -2.23 13.12 -12.64
C GLU A 68 -1.06 12.20 -13.01
N ARG A 69 0.17 12.68 -12.88
CA ARG A 69 1.38 11.88 -13.10
C ARG A 69 1.44 10.67 -12.15
N LEU A 70 1.10 10.86 -10.86
CA LEU A 70 1.08 9.77 -9.87
C LEU A 70 -0.02 8.75 -10.15
N ARG A 71 -1.16 9.16 -10.68
CA ARG A 71 -2.31 8.31 -11.00
C ARG A 71 -2.08 7.43 -12.23
N SER A 72 -1.06 7.73 -13.04
CA SER A 72 -0.80 7.01 -14.27
C SER A 72 -0.12 5.66 -14.05
N LYS A 73 -0.55 4.63 -14.79
CA LYS A 73 0.17 3.33 -14.87
C LYS A 73 1.64 3.52 -15.27
N LYS A 74 1.90 4.50 -16.14
CA LYS A 74 3.25 4.81 -16.63
C LYS A 74 4.24 5.12 -15.48
N PHE A 75 3.77 5.64 -14.36
CA PHE A 75 4.63 5.86 -13.20
C PHE A 75 5.06 4.52 -12.58
N ILE A 76 4.14 3.57 -12.39
CA ILE A 76 4.44 2.22 -11.89
C ILE A 76 5.42 1.48 -12.81
N ASP A 77 5.21 1.58 -14.14
CA ASP A 77 6.11 0.94 -15.10
C ASP A 77 7.52 1.56 -15.07
N ASN A 78 7.62 2.87 -14.84
CA ASN A 78 8.91 3.53 -14.66
C ASN A 78 9.66 3.05 -13.41
N LEU A 79 8.96 2.69 -12.33
CA LEU A 79 9.61 2.15 -11.12
C LEU A 79 10.38 0.87 -11.45
N LYS A 80 9.82 -0.02 -12.27
CA LYS A 80 10.47 -1.28 -12.69
C LYS A 80 11.77 -1.08 -13.48
N GLN A 81 11.96 0.11 -14.06
CA GLN A 81 13.13 0.46 -14.87
C GLN A 81 14.10 1.38 -14.13
N SER A 82 13.84 1.68 -12.86
CA SER A 82 14.59 2.70 -12.09
C SER A 82 15.82 2.16 -11.37
N ASP A 83 16.05 0.84 -11.36
CA ASP A 83 17.22 0.23 -10.70
C ASP A 83 18.55 0.94 -11.00
N PRO A 84 18.90 1.25 -12.28
CA PRO A 84 20.19 1.85 -12.61
C PRO A 84 20.43 3.23 -11.95
N LEU A 85 19.37 3.94 -11.54
CA LEU A 85 19.48 5.24 -10.89
C LEU A 85 20.13 5.17 -9.49
N PHE A 86 20.11 3.99 -8.87
CA PHE A 86 20.40 3.81 -7.45
C PHE A 86 21.57 2.89 -7.17
N LEU A 87 21.97 2.05 -8.12
CA LEU A 87 22.97 1.01 -7.89
C LEU A 87 24.35 1.59 -7.55
N ASP A 88 24.75 2.69 -8.19
CA ASP A 88 26.08 3.30 -8.00
C ASP A 88 26.11 4.41 -6.94
N HIS A 89 24.95 5.02 -6.67
CA HIS A 89 24.87 6.18 -5.77
C HIS A 89 23.75 5.98 -4.73
N PRO A 90 24.03 5.41 -3.54
CA PRO A 90 23.02 5.09 -2.53
C PRO A 90 22.60 6.32 -1.70
N ASN A 91 22.20 7.41 -2.34
CA ASN A 91 21.79 8.66 -1.65
C ASN A 91 20.57 8.46 -0.75
N PHE A 92 19.82 7.38 -0.94
CA PHE A 92 18.64 6.99 -0.20
C PHE A 92 18.95 6.31 1.15
N ILE A 93 20.22 6.11 1.52
CA ILE A 93 20.58 5.50 2.81
C ILE A 93 20.54 6.56 3.91
N ARG A 94 19.92 6.22 5.02
CA ARG A 94 19.88 7.03 6.25
C ARG A 94 20.39 6.24 7.46
N GLY A 95 20.86 6.96 8.48
CA GLY A 95 21.28 6.36 9.75
C GLY A 95 20.08 5.91 10.59
N LEU A 96 20.32 5.00 11.53
CA LEU A 96 19.33 4.52 12.48
C LEU A 96 19.55 5.15 13.86
N THR A 97 18.46 5.62 14.46
CA THR A 97 18.49 6.37 15.72
C THR A 97 17.65 5.70 16.80
N LYS A 98 18.06 5.90 18.04
CA LYS A 98 17.29 5.56 19.24
C LYS A 98 17.23 6.78 20.17
N ASN A 99 16.02 7.25 20.49
CA ASN A 99 15.81 8.41 21.34
C ASN A 99 16.63 9.64 20.89
N GLY A 100 16.61 9.94 19.59
CA GLY A 100 17.34 11.05 18.99
C GLY A 100 18.86 10.85 18.83
N LYS A 101 19.43 9.77 19.39
CA LYS A 101 20.86 9.46 19.26
C LYS A 101 21.12 8.48 18.12
N THR A 102 22.06 8.79 17.26
CA THR A 102 22.49 7.89 16.18
C THR A 102 23.20 6.67 16.77
N VAL A 103 22.68 5.48 16.44
CA VAL A 103 23.27 4.19 16.84
C VAL A 103 24.01 3.56 15.66
N LEU A 104 23.45 3.59 14.47
CA LEU A 104 24.11 3.22 13.22
C LEU A 104 24.14 4.42 12.29
N SER A 105 25.34 4.89 11.97
CA SER A 105 25.50 6.06 11.10
C SER A 105 25.21 5.72 9.64
N LYS A 106 24.75 6.70 8.85
CA LYS A 106 24.62 6.60 7.40
C LYS A 106 25.90 6.03 6.78
N LYS A 107 27.06 6.60 7.10
CA LYS A 107 28.38 6.16 6.58
C LYS A 107 28.68 4.69 6.87
N THR A 108 28.25 4.18 8.04
CA THR A 108 28.44 2.75 8.38
C THR A 108 27.61 1.86 7.46
N ILE A 109 26.38 2.24 7.21
CA ILE A 109 25.48 1.45 6.35
C ILE A 109 25.93 1.54 4.88
N GLU A 110 26.34 2.71 4.42
CA GLU A 110 26.91 2.92 3.06
C GLU A 110 28.13 2.03 2.82
N LYS A 111 29.07 1.97 3.78
CA LYS A 111 30.24 1.07 3.70
C LYS A 111 29.86 -0.42 3.59
N ILE A 112 28.78 -0.84 4.25
CA ILE A 112 28.28 -2.21 4.13
C ILE A 112 27.65 -2.41 2.76
N TYR A 113 26.85 -1.47 2.26
CA TYR A 113 26.26 -1.49 0.93
C TYR A 113 27.32 -1.59 -0.17
N GLU A 114 28.43 -0.84 -0.05
CA GLU A 114 29.53 -0.85 -1.01
C GLU A 114 30.27 -2.19 -1.03
N LYS A 115 30.39 -2.87 0.13
CA LYS A 115 31.06 -4.19 0.23
C LYS A 115 30.22 -5.34 -0.30
N VAL A 116 28.90 -5.16 -0.41
CA VAL A 116 28.01 -6.19 -0.93
C VAL A 116 28.22 -6.31 -2.46
N PRO A 117 28.27 -7.53 -3.01
CA PRO A 117 28.42 -7.74 -4.45
C PRO A 117 27.39 -6.96 -5.26
N ALA A 118 27.77 -6.50 -6.42
CA ALA A 118 26.87 -5.83 -7.33
C ALA A 118 25.73 -6.78 -7.77
N HIS A 119 24.52 -6.27 -7.76
CA HIS A 119 23.32 -6.94 -8.23
C HIS A 119 22.65 -6.09 -9.31
N PRO A 120 22.04 -6.69 -10.34
CA PRO A 120 21.37 -5.94 -11.40
C PRO A 120 20.10 -5.23 -10.94
N LYS A 121 19.47 -5.74 -9.85
CA LYS A 121 18.27 -5.15 -9.24
C LYS A 121 18.58 -4.56 -7.88
N LEU A 122 18.03 -3.38 -7.62
CA LEU A 122 18.19 -2.68 -6.34
C LEU A 122 17.66 -3.52 -5.18
N ILE A 123 16.49 -4.13 -5.32
CA ILE A 123 15.86 -4.96 -4.29
C ILE A 123 16.78 -6.08 -3.82
N ASP A 124 17.47 -6.77 -4.73
CA ASP A 124 18.38 -7.87 -4.39
C ASP A 124 19.61 -7.36 -3.65
N ARG A 125 20.18 -6.22 -4.09
CA ARG A 125 21.32 -5.58 -3.42
C ARG A 125 20.94 -5.09 -2.03
N LEU A 126 19.76 -4.52 -1.86
CA LEU A 126 19.27 -4.09 -0.54
C LEU A 126 19.04 -5.27 0.40
N GLN A 127 18.50 -6.39 -0.10
CA GLN A 127 18.33 -7.60 0.70
C GLN A 127 19.68 -8.19 1.14
N ALA A 128 20.69 -8.21 0.26
CA ALA A 128 22.04 -8.62 0.61
C ALA A 128 22.67 -7.67 1.66
N THR A 129 22.45 -6.36 1.50
CA THR A 129 22.90 -5.34 2.46
C THR A 129 22.23 -5.53 3.83
N LYS A 130 20.91 -5.77 3.87
CA LYS A 130 20.16 -6.09 5.09
C LYS A 130 20.77 -7.27 5.84
N LYS A 131 21.09 -8.36 5.14
CA LYS A 131 21.72 -9.56 5.71
C LYS A 131 23.10 -9.23 6.29
N ALA A 132 23.93 -8.51 5.54
CA ALA A 132 25.26 -8.10 5.99
C ALA A 132 25.19 -7.16 7.20
N LEU A 133 24.32 -6.15 7.15
CA LEU A 133 24.08 -5.21 8.25
C LEU A 133 23.59 -5.92 9.52
N MET A 134 22.68 -6.87 9.39
CA MET A 134 22.18 -7.65 10.51
C MET A 134 23.29 -8.52 11.12
N SER A 135 24.16 -9.12 10.31
CA SER A 135 25.31 -9.90 10.77
C SER A 135 26.32 -9.03 11.51
N GLU A 136 26.71 -7.88 10.94
CA GLU A 136 27.62 -6.94 11.59
C GLU A 136 27.02 -6.38 12.89
N TRP A 137 25.73 -6.08 12.91
CA TRP A 137 25.01 -5.64 14.10
C TRP A 137 25.03 -6.69 15.21
N LYS A 138 24.72 -7.95 14.91
CA LYS A 138 24.80 -9.06 15.87
C LYS A 138 26.22 -9.23 16.43
N ASN A 139 27.23 -9.15 15.58
CA ASN A 139 28.63 -9.22 15.99
C ASN A 139 29.03 -8.03 16.87
N HIS A 140 28.54 -6.83 16.56
CA HIS A 140 28.77 -5.65 17.39
C HIS A 140 28.19 -5.85 18.80
N LEU A 141 26.95 -6.32 18.92
CA LEU A 141 26.32 -6.62 20.22
C LEU A 141 27.07 -7.70 21.00
N LEU A 142 27.56 -8.74 20.30
CA LEU A 142 28.38 -9.79 20.93
C LEU A 142 29.70 -9.26 21.49
N LYS A 143 30.39 -8.40 20.72
CA LYS A 143 31.63 -7.74 21.20
C LYS A 143 31.34 -6.83 22.39
N GLN A 144 30.26 -6.06 22.32
CA GLN A 144 29.86 -5.14 23.39
C GLN A 144 29.46 -5.91 24.67
N ALA A 145 28.83 -7.08 24.55
CA ALA A 145 28.46 -7.93 25.69
C ALA A 145 29.67 -8.46 26.46
N LYS A 146 30.84 -8.59 25.81
CA LYS A 146 32.11 -8.99 26.45
C LYS A 146 32.86 -7.82 27.09
N SER A 147 32.40 -6.59 26.93
CA SER A 147 33.06 -5.42 27.52
C SER A 147 32.83 -5.37 29.03
N PRO A 148 33.88 -4.99 29.83
CA PRO A 148 33.73 -4.88 31.29
C PRO A 148 32.60 -3.93 31.70
N ALA A 149 32.38 -2.85 30.95
CA ALA A 149 31.32 -1.88 31.25
C ALA A 149 29.92 -2.50 31.23
N VAL A 150 29.62 -3.36 30.25
CA VAL A 150 28.31 -4.02 30.15
C VAL A 150 28.19 -5.18 31.11
N GLN A 151 29.29 -5.92 31.35
CA GLN A 151 29.31 -7.00 32.36
C GLN A 151 29.09 -6.43 33.77
N ASN A 152 29.76 -5.34 34.15
CA ASN A 152 29.54 -4.66 35.43
C ASN A 152 28.08 -4.12 35.54
N GLN A 153 27.48 -3.65 34.43
CA GLN A 153 26.07 -3.25 34.41
C GLN A 153 25.15 -4.44 34.75
N VAL A 154 25.45 -5.63 34.25
CA VAL A 154 24.67 -6.85 34.57
C VAL A 154 24.85 -7.24 36.06
N LEU A 155 26.08 -7.22 36.56
CA LEU A 155 26.38 -7.55 37.95
C LEU A 155 25.75 -6.55 38.96
N SER A 156 25.54 -5.29 38.55
CA SER A 156 24.91 -4.25 39.38
C SER A 156 23.39 -4.26 39.35
N LEU A 157 22.74 -5.18 38.61
CA LEU A 157 21.28 -5.28 38.55
C LEU A 157 20.72 -5.81 39.87
N THR A 158 19.68 -5.16 40.39
CA THR A 158 18.89 -5.67 41.52
C THR A 158 18.15 -6.95 41.13
N GLU A 159 17.80 -7.78 42.11
CA GLU A 159 17.06 -9.04 41.89
C GLU A 159 15.78 -8.82 41.10
N ASP A 160 14.99 -7.79 41.45
CA ASP A 160 13.78 -7.45 40.71
C ASP A 160 14.04 -7.13 39.23
N ARG A 161 15.12 -6.41 38.93
CA ARG A 161 15.51 -6.10 37.56
C ARG A 161 16.04 -7.32 36.79
N GLN A 162 16.71 -8.25 37.50
CA GLN A 162 17.12 -9.52 36.89
C GLN A 162 15.89 -10.34 36.50
N LEU A 163 14.89 -10.45 37.42
CA LEU A 163 13.65 -11.16 37.16
C LEU A 163 12.88 -10.53 35.98
N GLU A 164 12.76 -9.20 35.97
CA GLU A 164 12.10 -8.46 34.84
C GLU A 164 12.81 -8.69 33.50
N LEU A 165 14.13 -8.60 33.49
CA LEU A 165 14.93 -8.68 32.27
C LEU A 165 15.16 -10.11 31.78
N PHE A 166 15.36 -11.06 32.70
CA PHE A 166 15.80 -12.40 32.36
C PHE A 166 14.79 -13.50 32.71
N GLY A 167 13.78 -13.18 33.53
CA GLY A 167 12.80 -14.12 34.05
C GLY A 167 13.36 -15.03 35.16
N LYS A 168 14.60 -14.80 35.60
CA LYS A 168 15.30 -15.56 36.66
C LYS A 168 16.46 -14.75 37.23
N LEU A 169 16.91 -15.12 38.43
CA LEU A 169 18.10 -14.57 39.03
C LEU A 169 19.38 -15.17 38.38
N ILE A 170 20.45 -14.40 38.42
CA ILE A 170 21.76 -14.83 37.97
C ILE A 170 22.36 -15.71 39.10
N SER A 171 22.46 -17.01 38.87
CA SER A 171 22.99 -17.98 39.81
C SER A 171 24.44 -18.39 39.52
N ASP A 172 24.95 -18.05 38.34
CA ASP A 172 26.29 -18.36 37.88
C ASP A 172 26.97 -17.06 37.42
N ASP A 173 28.01 -16.65 38.10
CA ASP A 173 28.80 -15.45 37.86
C ASP A 173 30.04 -15.70 36.99
N SER A 174 30.14 -16.88 36.38
CA SER A 174 31.19 -17.15 35.40
C SER A 174 31.16 -16.12 34.25
N GLU A 175 32.33 -15.79 33.73
CA GLU A 175 32.47 -14.81 32.66
C GLU A 175 31.58 -15.15 31.45
N GLN A 176 31.42 -16.45 31.14
CA GLN A 176 30.55 -16.91 30.04
C GLN A 176 29.07 -16.65 30.34
N SER A 177 28.62 -16.92 31.57
CA SER A 177 27.28 -16.69 32.03
C SER A 177 26.93 -15.18 32.02
N ILE A 178 27.80 -14.36 32.60
CA ILE A 178 27.64 -12.90 32.63
C ILE A 178 27.61 -12.33 31.20
N ALA A 179 28.48 -12.79 30.29
CA ALA A 179 28.45 -12.37 28.88
C ALA A 179 27.13 -12.75 28.17
N ALA A 180 26.54 -13.91 28.51
CA ALA A 180 25.24 -14.31 27.98
C ALA A 180 24.10 -13.41 28.47
N TYR A 181 24.08 -13.03 29.77
CA TYR A 181 23.13 -12.06 30.31
C TYR A 181 23.36 -10.66 29.74
N ALA A 182 24.61 -10.23 29.60
CA ALA A 182 24.97 -8.99 28.94
C ALA A 182 24.43 -8.90 27.50
N ARG A 183 24.52 -10.00 26.74
CA ARG A 183 23.94 -10.12 25.40
C ARG A 183 22.42 -9.95 25.44
N LYS A 184 21.71 -10.62 26.36
CA LYS A 184 20.26 -10.49 26.52
C LYS A 184 19.86 -9.05 26.87
N LEU A 185 20.58 -8.39 27.76
CA LEU A 185 20.39 -6.99 28.13
C LEU A 185 20.52 -6.09 26.92
N LEU A 186 21.58 -6.23 26.12
CA LEU A 186 21.79 -5.44 24.89
C LEU A 186 20.75 -5.72 23.83
N GLN A 187 20.32 -6.97 23.64
CA GLN A 187 19.24 -7.31 22.72
C GLN A 187 17.94 -6.62 23.10
N LYS A 188 17.56 -6.60 24.39
CA LYS A 188 16.39 -5.85 24.85
C LYS A 188 16.59 -4.35 24.68
N LYS A 189 17.76 -3.82 25.09
CA LYS A 189 18.10 -2.40 24.99
C LYS A 189 18.01 -1.88 23.55
N TYR A 190 18.46 -2.66 22.58
CA TYR A 190 18.53 -2.28 21.15
C TYR A 190 17.49 -2.97 20.27
N ARG A 191 16.43 -3.55 20.85
CA ARG A 191 15.36 -4.22 20.11
C ARG A 191 14.80 -3.34 18.99
N LYS A 192 14.63 -2.02 19.27
CA LYS A 192 14.14 -1.07 18.25
C LYS A 192 15.09 -0.94 17.06
N ILE A 193 16.41 -0.89 17.30
CA ILE A 193 17.40 -0.81 16.20
C ILE A 193 17.40 -2.10 15.38
N THR A 194 17.38 -3.26 16.05
CA THR A 194 17.30 -4.55 15.36
C THR A 194 16.07 -4.60 14.45
N ARG A 195 14.90 -4.18 14.97
CA ARG A 195 13.67 -4.09 14.21
C ARG A 195 13.77 -3.11 13.03
N GLN A 196 14.37 -1.93 13.25
CA GLN A 196 14.59 -0.95 12.17
C GLN A 196 15.50 -1.50 11.05
N ILE A 197 16.48 -2.38 11.37
CA ILE A 197 17.28 -3.05 10.34
C ILE A 197 16.42 -4.05 9.57
N GLU A 198 15.62 -4.86 10.29
CA GLU A 198 14.73 -5.87 9.70
C GLU A 198 13.67 -5.24 8.79
N GLU A 199 13.08 -4.14 9.19
CA GLU A 199 12.06 -3.38 8.45
C GLU A 199 12.67 -2.45 7.38
N MET A 200 13.99 -2.49 7.17
CA MET A 200 14.70 -1.66 6.20
C MET A 200 14.49 -0.15 6.40
N ALA A 201 14.27 0.29 7.65
CA ALA A 201 14.06 1.69 7.98
C ALA A 201 15.27 2.59 7.69
N TRP A 202 16.40 2.02 7.30
CA TRP A 202 17.59 2.71 6.83
C TRP A 202 17.51 3.12 5.35
N VAL A 203 16.48 2.67 4.61
CA VAL A 203 16.16 3.11 3.24
C VAL A 203 15.16 4.28 3.32
N ALA A 204 15.51 5.40 2.70
CA ALA A 204 14.65 6.57 2.62
C ALA A 204 13.82 6.50 1.31
N GLU A 205 12.65 5.89 1.36
CA GLU A 205 11.77 5.66 0.20
C GLU A 205 11.35 6.98 -0.48
N HIS A 206 11.18 8.06 0.31
CA HIS A 206 10.90 9.39 -0.24
C HIS A 206 12.02 9.90 -1.15
N GLN A 207 13.28 9.66 -0.80
CA GLN A 207 14.41 10.06 -1.63
C GLN A 207 14.50 9.23 -2.91
N LEU A 208 14.09 7.94 -2.87
CA LEU A 208 13.93 7.14 -4.08
C LEU A 208 12.86 7.75 -4.99
N PHE A 209 11.69 8.07 -4.43
CA PHE A 209 10.60 8.70 -5.16
C PHE A 209 11.02 10.04 -5.78
N GLU A 210 11.57 10.96 -4.99
CA GLU A 210 12.00 12.29 -5.45
C GLU A 210 12.95 12.19 -6.64
N ARG A 211 13.94 11.30 -6.56
CA ARG A 211 14.91 11.11 -7.63
C ARG A 211 14.30 10.50 -8.89
N ILE A 212 13.38 9.54 -8.76
CA ILE A 212 12.65 8.98 -9.90
C ILE A 212 11.80 10.07 -10.56
N TYR A 213 11.09 10.84 -9.75
CA TYR A 213 10.21 11.91 -10.21
C TYR A 213 11.01 12.98 -10.94
N GLU A 214 12.08 13.50 -10.32
CA GLU A 214 12.96 14.52 -10.91
C GLU A 214 13.60 14.03 -12.22
N LYS A 215 14.13 12.81 -12.24
CA LYS A 215 14.70 12.22 -13.45
C LYS A 215 13.69 12.09 -14.57
N ARG A 216 12.41 11.81 -14.22
CA ARG A 216 11.35 11.58 -15.20
C ARG A 216 10.74 12.86 -15.75
N TYR A 217 10.55 13.85 -14.88
CA TYR A 217 9.77 15.04 -15.20
C TYR A 217 10.59 16.33 -15.20
N GLY A 218 11.87 16.28 -14.84
CA GLY A 218 12.79 17.43 -14.85
C GLY A 218 12.49 18.48 -13.77
N SER A 219 11.63 18.17 -12.80
CA SER A 219 11.24 19.08 -11.71
C SER A 219 11.19 18.34 -10.38
N ALA A 220 11.48 19.06 -9.29
CA ALA A 220 11.30 18.53 -7.94
C ALA A 220 9.81 18.28 -7.66
N TYR A 221 9.53 17.26 -6.83
CA TYR A 221 8.18 16.99 -6.36
C TYR A 221 7.84 17.88 -5.17
N ALA A 222 6.66 18.49 -5.18
CA ALA A 222 6.14 19.27 -4.07
C ALA A 222 5.23 18.41 -3.19
N TRP A 223 5.76 17.96 -2.04
CA TRP A 223 5.02 17.16 -1.10
C TRP A 223 3.84 17.91 -0.50
N GLN A 224 2.72 17.21 -0.35
CA GLN A 224 1.59 17.75 0.40
C GLN A 224 1.86 17.70 1.91
N PRO A 225 1.30 18.65 2.70
CA PRO A 225 1.46 18.65 4.17
C PRO A 225 0.97 17.35 4.82
N THR A 226 -0.15 16.82 4.32
CA THR A 226 -0.67 15.50 4.68
C THR A 226 -0.46 14.55 3.50
N ARG A 227 0.01 13.34 3.77
CA ARG A 227 0.22 12.32 2.76
C ARG A 227 -1.07 12.02 2.02
N THR A 228 -1.10 12.21 0.71
CA THR A 228 -2.26 11.83 -0.11
C THR A 228 -2.29 10.33 -0.38
N VAL A 229 -3.46 9.82 -0.76
CA VAL A 229 -3.59 8.40 -1.17
C VAL A 229 -2.72 8.10 -2.38
N ASP A 230 -2.67 9.02 -3.36
CA ASP A 230 -1.84 8.86 -4.56
C ASP A 230 -0.34 8.78 -4.23
N GLU A 231 0.14 9.63 -3.32
CA GLU A 231 1.53 9.57 -2.82
C GLU A 231 1.80 8.24 -2.09
N ALA A 232 0.89 7.81 -1.23
CA ALA A 232 1.04 6.57 -0.47
C ALA A 232 1.04 5.34 -1.38
N VAL A 233 0.21 5.31 -2.42
CA VAL A 233 0.20 4.27 -3.46
C VAL A 233 1.58 4.15 -4.12
N ILE A 234 2.18 5.28 -4.50
CA ILE A 234 3.49 5.27 -5.17
C ILE A 234 4.62 4.88 -4.19
N ILE A 235 4.61 5.37 -2.96
CA ILE A 235 5.60 4.97 -1.94
C ILE A 235 5.50 3.47 -1.65
N LEU A 236 4.29 2.93 -1.52
CA LEU A 236 4.07 1.49 -1.35
C LEU A 236 4.57 0.68 -2.56
N ALA A 237 4.34 1.18 -3.78
CA ALA A 237 4.86 0.57 -5.00
C ALA A 237 6.41 0.59 -5.03
N ILE A 238 7.06 1.71 -4.65
CA ILE A 238 8.51 1.82 -4.52
C ILE A 238 9.02 0.78 -3.52
N ARG A 239 8.39 0.71 -2.32
CA ARG A 239 8.75 -0.28 -1.32
C ARG A 239 8.66 -1.69 -1.91
N HIS A 240 7.54 -2.05 -2.51
CA HIS A 240 7.29 -3.40 -3.05
C HIS A 240 8.23 -3.77 -4.20
N LEU A 241 8.49 -2.85 -5.12
CA LEU A 241 9.24 -3.12 -6.36
C LEU A 241 10.75 -2.94 -6.21
N LEU A 242 11.20 -1.98 -5.40
CA LEU A 242 12.60 -1.56 -5.34
C LEU A 242 13.29 -1.85 -4.01
N VAL A 243 12.55 -1.96 -2.89
CA VAL A 243 13.15 -2.08 -1.55
C VAL A 243 12.98 -3.48 -0.98
N GLU A 244 11.75 -3.89 -0.75
CA GLU A 244 11.42 -5.18 -0.15
C GLU A 244 10.00 -5.59 -0.53
N LYS A 245 9.82 -6.85 -0.95
CA LYS A 245 8.47 -7.37 -1.24
C LYS A 245 7.58 -7.21 -0.01
N VAL A 246 6.53 -6.44 -0.16
CA VAL A 246 5.52 -6.26 0.89
C VAL A 246 4.79 -7.58 1.08
N ASN A 247 4.74 -8.03 2.33
CA ASN A 247 4.02 -9.25 2.67
C ASN A 247 2.52 -8.95 2.75
N VAL A 248 1.76 -9.52 1.84
CA VAL A 248 0.30 -9.44 1.82
C VAL A 248 -0.30 -10.83 2.07
N PRO A 249 -1.47 -10.92 2.72
CA PRO A 249 -2.19 -12.19 2.81
C PRO A 249 -2.45 -12.77 1.42
N ALA A 250 -2.38 -14.08 1.30
CA ALA A 250 -2.65 -14.76 0.04
C ALA A 250 -4.17 -14.87 -0.15
N PHE A 251 -4.72 -14.13 -1.10
CA PHE A 251 -6.11 -14.26 -1.55
C PHE A 251 -6.15 -14.97 -2.90
N ARG A 252 -7.14 -15.87 -3.06
CA ARG A 252 -7.39 -16.53 -4.33
C ARG A 252 -8.19 -15.63 -5.28
N TYR A 253 -9.06 -14.79 -4.73
CA TYR A 253 -9.94 -13.90 -5.47
C TYR A 253 -9.85 -12.49 -4.90
N LEU A 254 -9.83 -11.50 -5.79
CA LEU A 254 -9.94 -10.09 -5.45
C LEU A 254 -11.07 -9.49 -6.29
N LEU A 255 -12.11 -9.03 -5.62
CA LEU A 255 -13.22 -8.31 -6.24
C LEU A 255 -13.02 -6.83 -6.02
N ILE A 256 -13.06 -6.04 -7.10
CA ILE A 256 -13.01 -4.58 -7.07
C ILE A 256 -14.37 -4.07 -7.55
N ASP A 257 -15.06 -3.38 -6.68
CA ASP A 257 -16.32 -2.72 -6.99
C ASP A 257 -16.07 -1.26 -7.38
N GLU A 258 -16.95 -0.71 -8.24
CA GLU A 258 -16.83 0.64 -8.81
C GLU A 258 -15.43 0.90 -9.41
N VAL A 259 -14.95 -0.06 -10.22
CA VAL A 259 -13.58 -0.03 -10.75
C VAL A 259 -13.27 1.23 -11.58
N GLN A 260 -14.27 1.91 -12.13
CA GLN A 260 -14.12 3.20 -12.84
C GLN A 260 -13.58 4.31 -11.94
N ASP A 261 -13.69 4.15 -10.62
CA ASP A 261 -13.19 5.12 -9.63
C ASP A 261 -11.73 4.88 -9.22
N TYR A 262 -11.11 3.82 -9.77
CA TYR A 262 -9.72 3.51 -9.49
C TYR A 262 -8.77 4.13 -10.51
N THR A 263 -7.63 4.62 -10.03
CA THR A 263 -6.56 5.09 -10.91
C THR A 263 -5.78 3.89 -11.47
N LEU A 264 -5.16 4.07 -12.66
CA LEU A 264 -4.33 3.03 -13.27
C LEU A 264 -3.10 2.68 -12.41
N ALA A 265 -2.59 3.63 -11.61
CA ALA A 265 -1.52 3.39 -10.66
C ALA A 265 -1.99 2.47 -9.51
N GLN A 266 -3.20 2.67 -8.98
CA GLN A 266 -3.79 1.79 -7.96
C GLN A 266 -3.98 0.38 -8.50
N LEU A 267 -4.54 0.23 -9.71
CA LEU A 267 -4.70 -1.09 -10.34
C LEU A 267 -3.36 -1.76 -10.60
N GLY A 268 -2.36 -1.02 -11.11
CA GLY A 268 -1.01 -1.52 -11.30
C GLY A 268 -0.36 -2.00 -9.99
N LEU A 269 -0.52 -1.24 -8.91
CA LEU A 269 -0.05 -1.65 -7.58
C LEU A 269 -0.77 -2.93 -7.10
N LEU A 270 -2.08 -3.03 -7.25
CA LEU A 270 -2.85 -4.22 -6.85
C LEU A 270 -2.40 -5.48 -7.60
N ILE A 271 -2.15 -5.37 -8.90
CA ILE A 271 -1.63 -6.48 -9.71
C ILE A 271 -0.24 -6.92 -9.21
N GLU A 272 0.63 -5.96 -8.88
CA GLU A 272 1.97 -6.27 -8.33
C GLU A 272 1.91 -6.91 -6.94
N LEU A 273 1.01 -6.44 -6.08
CA LEU A 273 0.83 -6.99 -4.73
C LEU A 273 0.20 -8.39 -4.74
N PHE A 274 -0.69 -8.65 -5.69
CA PHE A 274 -1.48 -9.89 -5.76
C PHE A 274 -1.29 -10.66 -7.08
N PRO A 275 -0.05 -11.04 -7.47
CA PRO A 275 0.26 -11.58 -8.80
C PRO A 275 -0.33 -12.95 -9.10
N LYS A 276 -0.87 -13.65 -8.09
CA LYS A 276 -1.46 -15.00 -8.22
C LYS A 276 -2.98 -15.02 -7.99
N THR A 277 -3.59 -13.85 -7.85
CA THR A 277 -4.99 -13.69 -7.51
C THR A 277 -5.83 -13.52 -8.77
N HIS A 278 -7.02 -14.10 -8.78
CA HIS A 278 -8.01 -13.88 -9.83
C HIS A 278 -8.78 -12.59 -9.53
N PHE A 279 -8.72 -11.64 -10.46
CA PHE A 279 -9.40 -10.36 -10.34
C PHE A 279 -10.82 -10.46 -10.94
N THR A 280 -11.80 -9.92 -10.22
CA THR A 280 -13.14 -9.64 -10.71
C THR A 280 -13.39 -8.15 -10.56
N LEU A 281 -13.60 -7.47 -11.68
CA LEU A 281 -13.81 -6.03 -11.74
C LEU A 281 -15.27 -5.76 -12.05
N VAL A 282 -15.94 -4.97 -11.23
CA VAL A 282 -17.33 -4.55 -11.42
C VAL A 282 -17.35 -3.04 -11.49
N GLY A 283 -18.11 -2.47 -12.41
CA GLY A 283 -18.24 -1.02 -12.55
C GLY A 283 -19.15 -0.60 -13.70
N ASP A 284 -19.38 0.70 -13.79
CA ASP A 284 -20.18 1.33 -14.82
C ASP A 284 -19.52 2.63 -15.28
N GLU A 285 -19.07 2.67 -16.55
CA GLU A 285 -18.42 3.86 -17.13
C GLU A 285 -19.31 5.12 -17.10
N ASN A 286 -20.64 4.94 -17.10
CA ASN A 286 -21.59 6.06 -17.07
C ASN A 286 -21.79 6.63 -15.67
N GLN A 287 -21.33 5.95 -14.62
CA GLN A 287 -21.45 6.37 -13.23
C GLN A 287 -20.11 6.88 -12.65
N ALA A 288 -19.07 7.04 -13.47
CA ALA A 288 -17.80 7.59 -13.02
C ALA A 288 -18.04 8.99 -12.41
N ILE A 289 -17.90 9.06 -11.08
CA ILE A 289 -18.06 10.30 -10.31
C ILE A 289 -16.78 11.13 -10.37
N PHE A 290 -15.68 10.46 -10.56
CA PHE A 290 -14.36 11.06 -10.53
C PHE A 290 -13.97 11.51 -11.94
N ASN A 291 -13.37 12.69 -12.03
CA ASN A 291 -12.70 13.19 -13.23
C ASN A 291 -11.44 12.33 -13.56
N SER A 292 -11.57 11.00 -13.42
CA SER A 292 -10.53 10.10 -13.87
C SER A 292 -10.68 9.95 -15.38
N SER A 293 -9.65 10.30 -16.11
CA SER A 293 -9.53 10.00 -17.54
C SER A 293 -9.45 8.49 -17.84
N THR A 294 -9.69 7.64 -16.84
CA THR A 294 -9.54 6.19 -16.92
C THR A 294 -10.80 5.57 -17.51
N THR A 295 -10.69 5.03 -18.71
CA THR A 295 -11.77 4.29 -19.38
C THR A 295 -11.65 2.78 -19.11
N PHE A 296 -12.73 2.03 -19.36
CA PHE A 296 -12.64 0.55 -19.33
C PHE A 296 -11.62 0.01 -20.34
N ALA A 297 -11.44 0.70 -21.45
CA ALA A 297 -10.39 0.34 -22.41
C ALA A 297 -8.98 0.47 -21.81
N ASP A 298 -8.75 1.51 -20.99
CA ASP A 298 -7.47 1.71 -20.30
C ASP A 298 -7.27 0.67 -19.20
N ILE A 299 -8.35 0.33 -18.45
CA ILE A 299 -8.33 -0.74 -17.46
C ILE A 299 -7.97 -2.07 -18.12
N MET A 300 -8.66 -2.44 -19.21
CA MET A 300 -8.38 -3.66 -19.95
C MET A 300 -6.92 -3.69 -20.45
N ARG A 301 -6.44 -2.59 -21.03
CA ARG A 301 -5.06 -2.47 -21.47
C ARG A 301 -4.08 -2.62 -20.31
N CYS A 302 -4.40 -2.06 -19.12
CA CYS A 302 -3.59 -2.22 -17.93
C CYS A 302 -3.38 -3.68 -17.55
N PHE A 303 -4.43 -4.50 -17.55
CA PHE A 303 -4.36 -5.93 -17.25
C PHE A 303 -3.66 -6.73 -18.37
N ASP A 304 -3.90 -6.38 -19.65
CA ASP A 304 -3.25 -7.01 -20.79
C ASP A 304 -1.72 -6.82 -20.78
N ASP A 305 -1.24 -5.64 -20.42
CA ASP A 305 0.18 -5.34 -20.25
C ASP A 305 0.86 -6.22 -19.19
N TYR A 306 0.10 -6.72 -18.21
CA TYR A 306 0.56 -7.71 -17.22
C TYR A 306 0.33 -9.17 -17.68
N HIS A 307 -0.07 -9.37 -18.93
CA HIS A 307 -0.38 -10.69 -19.49
C HIS A 307 -1.45 -11.47 -18.72
N LEU A 308 -2.39 -10.75 -18.11
CA LEU A 308 -3.52 -11.33 -17.42
C LEU A 308 -4.68 -11.50 -18.41
N PRO A 309 -5.23 -12.72 -18.57
CA PRO A 309 -6.35 -12.95 -19.49
C PRO A 309 -7.60 -12.21 -18.99
N ILE A 310 -8.27 -11.50 -19.90
CA ILE A 310 -9.44 -10.68 -19.60
C ILE A 310 -10.66 -11.23 -20.32
N HIS A 311 -11.76 -11.35 -19.58
CA HIS A 311 -13.08 -11.66 -20.11
C HIS A 311 -14.04 -10.55 -19.71
N ARG A 312 -14.63 -9.85 -20.68
CA ARG A 312 -15.60 -8.78 -20.43
C ARG A 312 -17.02 -9.30 -20.60
N TYR A 313 -17.88 -8.97 -19.65
CA TYR A 313 -19.30 -9.28 -19.67
C TYR A 313 -20.09 -7.98 -19.49
N ASP A 314 -20.99 -7.67 -20.43
CA ASP A 314 -21.85 -6.50 -20.33
C ASP A 314 -23.24 -6.90 -19.81
N LEU A 315 -23.62 -6.38 -18.65
CA LEU A 315 -24.94 -6.55 -18.06
C LEU A 315 -25.87 -5.47 -18.62
N ARG A 316 -26.83 -5.87 -19.46
CA ARG A 316 -27.72 -4.96 -20.18
C ARG A 316 -29.13 -4.86 -19.59
N ASN A 317 -29.50 -5.77 -18.71
CA ASN A 317 -30.81 -5.78 -18.08
C ASN A 317 -30.74 -5.15 -16.70
N SER A 318 -31.55 -4.13 -16.46
CA SER A 318 -31.71 -3.51 -15.15
C SER A 318 -32.87 -4.15 -14.40
N TYR A 319 -32.59 -4.74 -13.25
CA TYR A 319 -33.58 -5.24 -12.30
C TYR A 319 -33.90 -4.20 -11.22
N ARG A 320 -33.04 -3.18 -11.05
CA ARG A 320 -33.13 -2.17 -10.01
C ARG A 320 -33.94 -0.95 -10.45
N SER A 321 -33.74 -0.49 -11.69
CA SER A 321 -34.35 0.72 -12.23
C SER A 321 -35.64 0.39 -12.98
N SER A 322 -36.63 1.31 -12.93
CA SER A 322 -37.86 1.22 -13.74
C SER A 322 -37.58 1.50 -15.22
N GLY A 323 -38.51 1.14 -16.09
CA GLY A 323 -38.42 1.40 -17.55
C GLY A 323 -38.18 2.88 -17.86
N ALA A 324 -38.91 3.78 -17.21
CA ALA A 324 -38.77 5.24 -17.42
C ALA A 324 -37.37 5.75 -17.01
N ILE A 325 -36.83 5.28 -15.89
CA ILE A 325 -35.46 5.62 -15.46
C ILE A 325 -34.43 5.04 -16.44
N THR A 326 -34.64 3.83 -16.94
CA THR A 326 -33.74 3.22 -17.93
C THR A 326 -33.77 3.98 -19.27
N GLU A 327 -34.92 4.44 -19.73
CA GLU A 327 -35.02 5.26 -20.95
C GLU A 327 -34.36 6.63 -20.77
N LEU A 328 -34.55 7.28 -19.61
CA LEU A 328 -33.85 8.53 -19.30
C LEU A 328 -32.34 8.34 -19.30
N PHE A 329 -31.86 7.26 -18.68
CA PHE A 329 -30.43 6.91 -18.64
C PHE A 329 -29.82 6.75 -20.03
N LYS A 330 -30.53 6.11 -20.98
CA LYS A 330 -30.06 5.96 -22.36
C LYS A 330 -29.76 7.30 -23.04
N THR A 331 -30.49 8.35 -22.68
CA THR A 331 -30.33 9.69 -23.26
C THR A 331 -28.98 10.33 -22.87
N TYR A 332 -28.46 9.99 -21.69
CA TYR A 332 -27.22 10.55 -21.12
C TYR A 332 -26.04 9.59 -21.14
N ALA A 333 -26.22 8.37 -21.63
CA ALA A 333 -25.14 7.37 -21.66
C ALA A 333 -24.00 7.82 -22.60
N VAL A 334 -22.77 7.56 -22.18
CA VAL A 334 -21.54 7.92 -22.91
C VAL A 334 -21.47 7.20 -24.26
N ASP A 335 -21.91 5.95 -24.33
CA ASP A 335 -21.98 5.15 -25.56
C ASP A 335 -23.45 4.94 -25.96
N GLN A 336 -23.98 5.84 -26.80
CA GLN A 336 -25.35 5.79 -27.22
C GLN A 336 -25.70 4.55 -28.05
N GLU A 337 -24.77 4.00 -28.84
CA GLU A 337 -25.03 2.77 -29.61
C GLU A 337 -25.25 1.57 -28.71
N LYS A 338 -24.45 1.43 -27.65
CA LYS A 338 -24.65 0.37 -26.65
C LYS A 338 -25.84 0.63 -25.75
N SER A 339 -26.16 1.90 -25.46
CA SER A 339 -27.25 2.29 -24.56
C SER A 339 -28.61 1.87 -25.08
N THR A 340 -28.81 1.80 -26.41
CA THR A 340 -30.07 1.35 -27.02
C THR A 340 -30.43 -0.11 -26.66
N SER A 341 -29.45 -0.90 -26.25
CA SER A 341 -29.66 -2.30 -25.86
C SER A 341 -30.04 -2.49 -24.39
N TYR A 342 -29.98 -1.45 -23.53
CA TYR A 342 -30.39 -1.55 -22.14
C TYR A 342 -31.90 -1.76 -22.01
N ARG A 343 -32.32 -2.69 -21.17
CA ARG A 343 -33.72 -3.04 -20.90
C ARG A 343 -33.96 -3.03 -19.40
N SER A 344 -35.22 -2.75 -19.01
CA SER A 344 -35.66 -2.92 -17.62
C SER A 344 -36.71 -4.01 -17.57
N ASP A 345 -36.51 -4.98 -16.69
CA ASP A 345 -37.50 -6.04 -16.42
C ASP A 345 -38.48 -5.63 -15.31
N ARG A 346 -38.30 -4.45 -14.69
CA ARG A 346 -39.18 -3.95 -13.65
C ARG A 346 -40.47 -3.36 -14.26
N LYS A 347 -41.58 -4.05 -14.08
CA LYS A 347 -42.91 -3.54 -14.46
C LYS A 347 -43.27 -2.34 -13.60
N GLU A 348 -43.53 -1.20 -14.22
CA GLU A 348 -44.03 -0.02 -13.52
C GLU A 348 -45.46 -0.26 -13.04
N LYS A 349 -45.71 0.04 -11.74
CA LYS A 349 -47.02 0.60 -11.36
C LYS A 349 -46.94 2.05 -11.72
N ASN A 350 -47.76 2.52 -12.70
CA ASN A 350 -47.80 3.90 -13.19
C ASN A 350 -47.47 4.90 -12.08
N PRO A 351 -46.36 5.60 -12.09
CA PRO A 351 -46.22 6.76 -11.25
C PRO A 351 -47.08 7.82 -11.86
N ASN A 352 -48.10 8.29 -11.15
CA ASN A 352 -48.72 9.58 -11.47
C ASN A 352 -47.57 10.57 -11.64
N THR A 353 -47.48 11.10 -12.84
CA THR A 353 -46.55 12.16 -13.25
C THR A 353 -46.85 13.40 -12.45
N ALA A 354 -46.32 13.53 -11.25
CA ALA A 354 -46.13 14.81 -10.62
C ALA A 354 -44.93 15.44 -11.36
N LEU A 355 -45.23 16.15 -12.43
CA LEU A 355 -44.34 17.13 -13.04
C LEU A 355 -43.89 18.08 -11.94
N PHE A 356 -42.65 17.99 -11.53
CA PHE A 356 -42.00 19.06 -10.78
C PHE A 356 -41.88 20.26 -11.72
N ASP A 357 -42.78 21.22 -11.56
CA ASP A 357 -42.68 22.51 -12.20
C ASP A 357 -41.76 23.40 -11.36
N PRO A 358 -40.53 23.69 -11.79
CA PRO A 358 -39.56 24.45 -11.00
C PRO A 358 -39.91 25.93 -10.87
N LEU A 359 -41.03 26.38 -11.42
CA LEU A 359 -41.43 27.81 -11.49
C LEU A 359 -42.62 28.19 -10.55
N LYS A 360 -43.08 27.32 -9.67
CA LYS A 360 -44.21 27.61 -8.78
C LYS A 360 -43.87 27.74 -7.28
N ASN A 361 -42.67 28.16 -6.93
CA ASN A 361 -42.43 28.70 -5.59
C ASN A 361 -41.38 29.82 -5.70
N CYS A 362 -41.85 31.01 -6.05
CA CYS A 362 -41.32 32.30 -5.65
C CYS A 362 -42.29 32.89 -4.63
#